data_cf7d36e97a86d7afba77ab0967be6194
#
_entry.id   cf7d36e97a86d7afba77ab0967be6194
#
_cell.length_a   1.000
_cell.length_b   1.000
_cell.length_c   1.000
_cell.angle_alpha   90.00
_cell.angle_beta   90.00
_cell.angle_gamma   90.00
#
_symmetry.space_group_name_H-M   'P 1'
#
loop_
_entity.id
_entity.type
_entity.pdbx_description
1 polymer ?
#
loop_
_entity_poly.entity_id
_entity_poly.type
_entity_poly.pdbx_seq_one_letter_code
_entity_poly.pdbx_strand_id
1 'polypeptide(L)'
;MRKNKLLLSVFVAMAITFTACGPSTKIENSWTDPSLTPGTVKPFKKVLFVAHLNNEANRRIAEDRLVAQSNGRGVASYSFFTPGDTSEASMSQQLTNGGFDGIVEMKLTDVEKQTNYSSSSYGGWYGGYYGGYGYGAPMHTTGSTYTTKTFYVQTNVFSLADNKLLYAGTTSSVDPSKVDKTVDQIVAAVRADLKSKGFIK
;
A
#
# COMPACT_ATOMS: atom_id res chain seq x y z
N MET A 1 7.52 -28.26 42.00
CA MET A 1 6.40 -27.51 41.38
C MET A 1 6.65 -25.99 41.19
N ARG A 2 7.52 -25.32 41.97
CA ARG A 2 7.81 -23.87 41.81
C ARG A 2 8.67 -23.53 40.58
N LYS A 3 9.62 -24.38 40.18
CA LYS A 3 10.52 -24.14 39.02
C LYS A 3 9.81 -24.17 37.68
N ASN A 4 8.77 -24.99 37.53
CA ASN A 4 8.01 -25.07 36.26
C ASN A 4 7.09 -23.85 36.03
N LYS A 5 6.63 -23.21 37.11
CA LYS A 5 5.82 -21.96 36.98
C LYS A 5 6.68 -20.77 36.57
N LEU A 6 7.95 -20.72 37.00
CA LEU A 6 8.89 -19.68 36.63
C LEU A 6 9.28 -19.78 35.13
N LEU A 7 9.52 -21.00 34.64
CA LEU A 7 9.80 -21.27 33.22
C LEU A 7 8.60 -20.93 32.32
N LEU A 8 7.38 -21.22 32.75
CA LEU A 8 6.16 -20.92 32.01
C LEU A 8 5.92 -19.41 31.91
N SER A 9 6.21 -18.65 32.99
CA SER A 9 6.06 -17.19 32.98
C SER A 9 7.08 -16.48 32.08
N VAL A 10 8.31 -17.01 31.97
CA VAL A 10 9.34 -16.48 31.06
C VAL A 10 8.97 -16.75 29.60
N PHE A 11 8.40 -17.93 29.29
CA PHE A 11 7.95 -18.27 27.94
C PHE A 11 6.76 -17.40 27.48
N VAL A 12 5.82 -17.08 28.38
CA VAL A 12 4.67 -16.19 28.08
C VAL A 12 5.13 -14.74 27.88
N ALA A 13 6.11 -14.27 28.68
CA ALA A 13 6.67 -12.93 28.51
C ALA A 13 7.45 -12.76 27.18
N MET A 14 8.09 -13.83 26.67
CA MET A 14 8.85 -13.80 25.40
C MET A 14 7.96 -13.86 24.15
N ALA A 15 6.70 -14.32 24.29
CA ALA A 15 5.74 -14.39 23.17
C ALA A 15 5.12 -13.04 22.81
N ILE A 16 5.29 -11.99 23.62
CA ILE A 16 4.63 -10.67 23.43
C ILE A 16 5.48 -9.69 22.60
N THR A 17 6.73 -10.03 22.26
CA THR A 17 7.64 -9.10 21.58
C THR A 17 7.61 -9.16 20.03
N PHE A 18 6.70 -9.91 19.41
CA PHE A 18 6.54 -9.96 17.95
C PHE A 18 5.49 -8.99 17.41
N THR A 19 5.38 -7.81 17.98
CA THR A 19 4.48 -6.81 17.47
C THR A 19 5.24 -5.64 16.87
N ALA A 20 4.88 -5.33 15.64
CA ALA A 20 4.98 -4.03 15.03
C ALA A 20 6.10 -3.84 14.01
N CYS A 21 5.98 -4.55 12.88
CA CYS A 21 6.10 -3.83 11.63
C CYS A 21 4.68 -3.67 11.09
N GLY A 22 3.99 -2.60 11.47
CA GLY A 22 2.71 -2.24 10.88
C GLY A 22 2.88 -2.08 9.37
N PRO A 23 1.85 -2.31 8.55
CA PRO A 23 1.94 -2.10 7.12
C PRO A 23 2.36 -0.65 6.85
N SER A 24 3.38 -0.46 6.00
CA SER A 24 3.81 0.88 5.57
C SER A 24 2.76 1.59 4.72
N THR A 25 1.66 0.90 4.39
CA THR A 25 0.56 1.37 3.56
C THR A 25 -0.72 1.53 4.39
N LYS A 26 -1.37 2.68 4.27
CA LYS A 26 -2.65 3.01 4.91
C LYS A 26 -3.62 3.67 3.94
N ILE A 27 -4.93 3.59 4.22
CA ILE A 27 -5.96 4.38 3.52
C ILE A 27 -5.92 5.81 4.06
N GLU A 28 -5.80 6.79 3.17
CA GLU A 28 -5.92 8.21 3.50
C GLU A 28 -7.36 8.69 3.43
N ASN A 29 -8.04 8.33 2.35
CA ASN A 29 -9.45 8.61 2.15
C ASN A 29 -10.07 7.54 1.26
N SER A 30 -11.38 7.39 1.34
CA SER A 30 -12.11 6.52 0.44
C SER A 30 -13.57 6.92 0.32
N TRP A 31 -14.14 6.68 -0.85
CA TRP A 31 -15.52 6.90 -1.20
C TRP A 31 -16.14 5.62 -1.76
N THR A 32 -17.42 5.42 -1.49
CA THR A 32 -18.24 4.36 -2.05
C THR A 32 -19.52 4.94 -2.62
N ASP A 33 -20.02 4.37 -3.71
CA ASP A 33 -21.30 4.80 -4.29
C ASP A 33 -22.42 4.68 -3.23
N PRO A 34 -23.15 5.77 -2.94
CA PRO A 34 -24.24 5.77 -1.94
C PRO A 34 -25.38 4.81 -2.26
N SER A 35 -25.53 4.39 -3.54
CA SER A 35 -26.53 3.40 -3.93
C SER A 35 -26.18 1.97 -3.53
N LEU A 36 -24.94 1.70 -3.12
CA LEU A 36 -24.51 0.38 -2.67
C LEU A 36 -25.03 0.09 -1.27
N THR A 37 -25.70 -1.04 -1.13
CA THR A 37 -26.14 -1.52 0.19
C THR A 37 -25.14 -2.56 0.72
N PRO A 38 -24.61 -2.39 1.93
CA PRO A 38 -23.75 -3.37 2.58
C PRO A 38 -24.38 -4.78 2.57
N GLY A 39 -23.57 -5.79 2.26
CA GLY A 39 -24.00 -7.19 2.20
C GLY A 39 -24.75 -7.61 0.93
N THR A 40 -25.12 -6.69 0.03
CA THR A 40 -25.83 -7.00 -1.24
C THR A 40 -24.90 -6.98 -2.45
N VAL A 41 -23.69 -6.47 -2.32
CA VAL A 41 -22.73 -6.37 -3.42
C VAL A 41 -22.27 -7.76 -3.87
N LYS A 42 -22.57 -8.08 -5.13
CA LYS A 42 -22.17 -9.36 -5.73
C LYS A 42 -20.70 -9.27 -6.18
N PRO A 43 -19.90 -10.32 -5.95
CA PRO A 43 -18.55 -10.39 -6.49
C PRO A 43 -18.58 -10.36 -8.03
N PHE A 44 -17.68 -9.63 -8.64
CA PHE A 44 -17.47 -9.67 -10.08
C PHE A 44 -17.10 -11.09 -10.55
N LYS A 45 -17.57 -11.46 -11.73
CA LYS A 45 -17.25 -12.71 -12.39
C LYS A 45 -15.92 -12.64 -13.12
N LYS A 46 -15.68 -11.53 -13.81
CA LYS A 46 -14.45 -11.29 -14.57
C LYS A 46 -14.03 -9.83 -14.47
N VAL A 47 -12.82 -9.61 -13.97
CA VAL A 47 -12.28 -8.26 -13.66
C VAL A 47 -11.07 -7.97 -14.52
N LEU A 48 -11.05 -6.82 -15.16
CA LEU A 48 -9.86 -6.28 -15.79
C LEU A 48 -9.07 -5.48 -14.75
N PHE A 49 -7.78 -5.74 -14.64
CA PHE A 49 -6.87 -4.96 -13.81
C PHE A 49 -6.00 -4.06 -14.70
N VAL A 50 -5.99 -2.77 -14.36
CA VAL A 50 -5.24 -1.72 -15.08
C VAL A 50 -4.37 -0.98 -14.08
N ALA A 51 -3.06 -0.96 -14.32
CA ALA A 51 -2.13 -0.19 -13.51
C ALA A 51 -1.51 0.94 -14.36
N HIS A 52 -1.69 2.20 -13.92
CA HIS A 52 -1.09 3.36 -14.56
C HIS A 52 0.24 3.70 -13.89
N LEU A 53 1.31 3.10 -14.40
CA LEU A 53 2.69 3.33 -13.98
C LEU A 53 3.55 3.67 -15.21
N ASN A 54 4.46 4.64 -15.06
CA ASN A 54 5.31 5.09 -16.16
C ASN A 54 6.29 4.03 -16.66
N ASN A 55 6.69 3.09 -15.77
CA ASN A 55 7.59 2.00 -16.13
C ASN A 55 6.77 0.76 -16.49
N GLU A 56 6.94 0.25 -17.72
CA GLU A 56 6.20 -0.88 -18.26
C GLU A 56 6.42 -2.18 -17.47
N ALA A 57 7.64 -2.45 -17.01
CA ALA A 57 7.92 -3.63 -16.20
C ALA A 57 7.17 -3.56 -14.86
N ASN A 58 7.19 -2.40 -14.21
CA ASN A 58 6.46 -2.18 -12.96
C ASN A 58 4.94 -2.27 -13.17
N ARG A 59 4.42 -1.78 -14.29
CA ARG A 59 3.00 -1.92 -14.67
C ARG A 59 2.59 -3.38 -14.74
N ARG A 60 3.33 -4.19 -15.48
CA ARG A 60 3.05 -5.62 -15.63
C ARG A 60 3.17 -6.37 -14.29
N ILE A 61 4.19 -6.10 -13.50
CA ILE A 61 4.33 -6.69 -12.15
C ILE A 61 3.12 -6.36 -11.29
N ALA A 62 2.64 -5.10 -11.32
CA ALA A 62 1.48 -4.69 -10.55
C ALA A 62 0.20 -5.40 -11.02
N GLU A 63 -0.06 -5.43 -12.32
CA GLU A 63 -1.23 -6.11 -12.88
C GLU A 63 -1.21 -7.63 -12.62
N ASP A 64 -0.06 -8.30 -12.82
CA ASP A 64 0.10 -9.72 -12.51
C ASP A 64 -0.16 -10.03 -11.05
N ARG A 65 0.29 -9.13 -10.15
CA ARG A 65 0.06 -9.30 -8.72
C ARG A 65 -1.41 -9.15 -8.34
N LEU A 66 -2.14 -8.22 -8.95
CA LEU A 66 -3.59 -8.07 -8.80
C LEU A 66 -4.34 -9.30 -9.32
N VAL A 67 -3.96 -9.80 -10.49
CA VAL A 67 -4.51 -11.03 -11.08
C VAL A 67 -4.33 -12.22 -10.14
N ALA A 68 -3.12 -12.41 -9.59
CA ALA A 68 -2.83 -13.50 -8.66
C ALA A 68 -3.72 -13.48 -7.40
N GLN A 69 -4.15 -12.30 -6.95
CA GLN A 69 -5.01 -12.14 -5.79
C GLN A 69 -6.52 -12.17 -6.08
N SER A 70 -6.91 -12.36 -7.35
CA SER A 70 -8.31 -12.29 -7.81
C SER A 70 -9.07 -13.61 -7.73
N ASN A 71 -8.45 -14.70 -7.25
CA ASN A 71 -9.02 -16.05 -7.24
C ASN A 71 -9.47 -16.52 -8.65
N GLY A 72 -8.63 -16.27 -9.66
CA GLY A 72 -8.86 -16.70 -11.04
C GLY A 72 -9.86 -15.85 -11.83
N ARG A 73 -10.35 -14.74 -11.28
CA ARG A 73 -11.29 -13.84 -11.96
C ARG A 73 -10.64 -12.66 -12.67
N GLY A 74 -9.36 -12.44 -12.43
CA GLY A 74 -8.64 -11.30 -12.95
C GLY A 74 -7.98 -11.57 -14.30
N VAL A 75 -7.91 -10.51 -15.10
CA VAL A 75 -7.13 -10.46 -16.34
C VAL A 75 -6.32 -9.17 -16.33
N ALA A 76 -5.03 -9.25 -16.66
CA ALA A 76 -4.17 -8.08 -16.78
C ALA A 76 -4.45 -7.32 -18.08
N SER A 77 -4.51 -5.99 -18.01
CA SER A 77 -4.85 -5.17 -19.17
C SER A 77 -3.87 -5.33 -20.34
N TYR A 78 -2.59 -5.47 -20.03
CA TYR A 78 -1.55 -5.64 -21.05
C TYR A 78 -1.66 -6.96 -21.83
N SER A 79 -2.31 -7.98 -21.24
CA SER A 79 -2.51 -9.27 -21.90
C SER A 79 -3.81 -9.33 -22.70
N PHE A 80 -4.71 -8.37 -22.48
CA PHE A 80 -6.03 -8.35 -23.09
C PHE A 80 -6.12 -7.37 -24.27
N PHE A 81 -5.62 -6.14 -24.11
CA PHE A 81 -5.67 -5.15 -25.17
C PHE A 81 -4.53 -5.32 -26.18
N THR A 82 -4.90 -5.24 -27.47
CA THR A 82 -3.90 -5.23 -28.55
C THR A 82 -3.22 -3.85 -28.62
N PRO A 83 -1.89 -3.80 -28.68
CA PRO A 83 -1.17 -2.55 -28.84
C PRO A 83 -1.63 -1.81 -30.12
N GLY A 84 -1.95 -0.52 -29.99
CA GLY A 84 -2.30 0.36 -31.11
C GLY A 84 -3.77 0.72 -31.25
N ASP A 85 -4.69 -0.02 -30.65
CA ASP A 85 -6.10 0.34 -30.65
C ASP A 85 -6.50 0.99 -29.31
N THR A 86 -6.46 2.32 -29.28
CA THR A 86 -6.69 3.12 -28.08
C THR A 86 -8.00 3.91 -28.13
N SER A 87 -8.87 3.64 -29.12
CA SER A 87 -10.17 4.30 -29.16
C SER A 87 -11.09 3.78 -28.04
N GLU A 88 -11.76 4.71 -27.35
CA GLU A 88 -12.69 4.39 -26.27
C GLU A 88 -13.79 3.42 -26.73
N ALA A 89 -14.30 3.61 -27.93
CA ALA A 89 -15.35 2.76 -28.52
C ALA A 89 -14.85 1.32 -28.72
N SER A 90 -13.64 1.13 -29.27
CA SER A 90 -13.05 -0.19 -29.46
C SER A 90 -12.76 -0.87 -28.15
N MET A 91 -12.19 -0.17 -27.17
CA MET A 91 -11.91 -0.71 -25.84
C MET A 91 -13.21 -1.15 -25.14
N SER A 92 -14.27 -0.35 -25.20
CA SER A 92 -15.58 -0.69 -24.64
C SER A 92 -16.17 -1.95 -25.30
N GLN A 93 -16.08 -2.06 -26.63
CA GLN A 93 -16.55 -3.23 -27.36
C GLN A 93 -15.74 -4.48 -27.00
N GLN A 94 -14.41 -4.38 -26.90
CA GLN A 94 -13.55 -5.48 -26.50
C GLN A 94 -13.88 -5.96 -25.08
N LEU A 95 -14.10 -5.06 -24.11
CA LEU A 95 -14.51 -5.38 -22.76
C LEU A 95 -15.84 -6.13 -22.70
N THR A 96 -16.83 -5.65 -23.46
CA THR A 96 -18.15 -6.28 -23.58
C THR A 96 -18.04 -7.68 -24.16
N ASN A 97 -17.34 -7.83 -25.28
CA ASN A 97 -17.11 -9.11 -25.95
C ASN A 97 -16.27 -10.07 -25.09
N GLY A 98 -15.38 -9.55 -24.28
CA GLY A 98 -14.55 -10.28 -23.34
C GLY A 98 -15.30 -10.76 -22.08
N GLY A 99 -16.57 -10.35 -21.90
CA GLY A 99 -17.40 -10.74 -20.77
C GLY A 99 -16.95 -10.20 -19.43
N PHE A 100 -16.28 -9.03 -19.42
CA PHE A 100 -15.92 -8.35 -18.19
C PHE A 100 -17.12 -7.67 -17.55
N ASP A 101 -17.24 -7.76 -16.24
CA ASP A 101 -18.27 -7.08 -15.45
C ASP A 101 -17.69 -6.08 -14.44
N GLY A 102 -16.36 -6.05 -14.29
CA GLY A 102 -15.67 -5.09 -13.43
C GLY A 102 -14.31 -4.65 -13.96
N ILE A 103 -13.91 -3.44 -13.60
CA ILE A 103 -12.56 -2.90 -13.81
C ILE A 103 -12.02 -2.43 -12.45
N VAL A 104 -10.78 -2.79 -12.16
CA VAL A 104 -10.01 -2.23 -11.06
C VAL A 104 -8.82 -1.50 -11.64
N GLU A 105 -8.80 -0.18 -11.41
CA GLU A 105 -7.73 0.71 -11.85
C GLU A 105 -6.88 1.12 -10.67
N MET A 106 -5.55 1.05 -10.82
CA MET A 106 -4.58 1.62 -9.87
C MET A 106 -3.75 2.69 -10.57
N LYS A 107 -3.69 3.88 -9.98
CA LYS A 107 -2.96 5.03 -10.52
C LYS A 107 -2.06 5.63 -9.45
N LEU A 108 -0.77 5.74 -9.74
CA LEU A 108 0.14 6.55 -8.94
C LEU A 108 -0.22 8.03 -9.16
N THR A 109 -0.69 8.70 -8.12
CA THR A 109 -1.16 10.10 -8.21
C THR A 109 -0.13 11.09 -7.76
N ASP A 110 0.71 10.73 -6.77
CA ASP A 110 1.74 11.62 -6.24
C ASP A 110 2.89 10.86 -5.59
N VAL A 111 4.06 11.51 -5.51
CA VAL A 111 5.23 11.05 -4.78
C VAL A 111 5.81 12.19 -3.98
N GLU A 112 5.48 12.25 -2.71
CA GLU A 112 6.01 13.22 -1.77
C GLU A 112 7.40 12.81 -1.29
N LYS A 113 8.33 13.75 -1.24
CA LYS A 113 9.68 13.56 -0.71
C LYS A 113 9.88 14.46 0.49
N GLN A 114 10.14 13.86 1.65
CA GLN A 114 10.49 14.58 2.86
C GLN A 114 11.96 14.33 3.20
N THR A 115 12.73 15.39 3.24
CA THR A 115 14.12 15.33 3.68
C THR A 115 14.19 15.69 5.15
N ASN A 116 14.58 14.72 5.98
CA ASN A 116 14.71 14.89 7.41
C ASN A 116 16.19 14.98 7.79
N TYR A 117 16.52 15.96 8.62
CA TYR A 117 17.85 16.13 9.19
C TYR A 117 17.81 15.59 10.63
N SER A 118 18.57 14.55 10.90
CA SER A 118 18.75 14.04 12.25
C SER A 118 20.11 14.48 12.77
N SER A 119 20.11 15.43 13.71
CA SER A 119 21.29 15.77 14.49
C SER A 119 21.33 14.87 15.73
N SER A 120 22.22 13.90 15.76
CA SER A 120 22.51 13.18 17.00
C SER A 120 23.45 14.03 17.85
N SER A 121 22.88 14.77 18.79
CA SER A 121 23.64 15.38 19.87
C SER A 121 23.90 14.31 20.93
N TYR A 122 25.08 13.69 20.88
CA TYR A 122 25.55 12.86 21.97
C TYR A 122 26.14 13.82 23.04
N GLY A 123 25.26 14.33 23.89
CA GLY A 123 25.63 15.05 25.10
C GLY A 123 26.15 14.07 26.14
N GLY A 124 27.42 13.75 26.09
CA GLY A 124 28.08 13.03 27.17
C GLY A 124 28.09 13.87 28.45
N TRP A 125 27.21 13.55 29.39
CA TRP A 125 27.24 14.06 30.76
C TRP A 125 28.31 13.33 31.56
N TYR A 126 29.58 13.67 31.30
CA TYR A 126 30.70 13.42 32.20
C TYR A 126 31.54 14.69 32.30
N GLY A 127 31.05 15.66 33.02
CA GLY A 127 31.80 16.82 33.48
C GLY A 127 32.13 16.66 34.93
N GLY A 128 33.26 16.04 35.22
CA GLY A 128 33.86 16.05 36.55
C GLY A 128 34.27 17.47 36.96
N TYR A 129 34.17 17.78 38.23
CA TYR A 129 34.33 19.05 38.95
C TYR A 129 35.74 19.71 38.88
N TYR A 130 36.64 19.27 37.99
CA TYR A 130 37.97 19.86 37.80
C TYR A 130 38.29 20.06 36.33
N GLY A 131 38.31 21.35 35.88
CA GLY A 131 38.86 21.63 34.56
C GLY A 131 38.49 22.99 33.99
N GLY A 132 38.88 24.06 34.68
CA GLY A 132 39.14 25.32 34.02
C GLY A 132 40.40 25.19 33.15
N TYR A 133 40.39 25.89 31.97
CA TYR A 133 41.44 25.94 30.94
C TYR A 133 41.56 24.68 30.06
N GLY A 134 40.85 24.70 28.94
CA GLY A 134 41.06 23.76 27.87
C GLY A 134 40.29 24.15 26.61
N TYR A 135 41.02 24.49 25.58
CA TYR A 135 40.63 24.77 24.21
C TYR A 135 39.40 23.93 23.80
N GLY A 136 38.34 24.62 23.36
CA GLY A 136 37.14 23.97 22.82
C GLY A 136 37.50 23.13 21.61
N ALA A 137 37.46 21.83 21.78
CA ALA A 137 37.46 20.93 20.64
C ALA A 137 36.16 21.16 19.80
N PRO A 138 36.25 21.31 18.48
CA PRO A 138 35.06 21.47 17.66
C PRO A 138 34.20 20.22 17.80
N MET A 139 32.96 20.41 18.30
CA MET A 139 31.95 19.36 18.31
C MET A 139 31.64 18.96 16.87
N HIS A 140 32.14 17.84 16.43
CA HIS A 140 31.72 17.26 15.18
C HIS A 140 30.27 16.71 15.36
N THR A 141 29.28 17.53 15.01
CA THR A 141 27.91 17.07 14.84
C THR A 141 27.85 16.30 13.55
N THR A 142 27.87 14.99 13.65
CA THR A 142 27.60 14.12 12.50
C THR A 142 26.07 14.08 12.30
N GLY A 143 25.56 14.99 11.48
CA GLY A 143 24.18 14.96 11.03
C GLY A 143 24.03 13.99 9.87
N SER A 144 23.12 13.05 9.95
CA SER A 144 22.70 12.24 8.81
C SER A 144 21.41 12.78 8.24
N THR A 145 21.40 13.00 6.92
CA THR A 145 20.20 13.37 6.19
C THR A 145 19.61 12.10 5.58
N TYR A 146 18.35 11.83 5.87
CA TYR A 146 17.61 10.75 5.21
C TYR A 146 16.38 11.32 4.51
N THR A 147 16.09 10.79 3.31
CA THR A 147 14.94 11.21 2.52
C THR A 147 13.91 10.09 2.55
N THR A 148 12.76 10.36 3.12
CA THR A 148 11.58 9.49 3.10
C THR A 148 10.74 9.81 1.88
N LYS A 149 10.27 8.78 1.16
CA LYS A 149 9.36 8.94 0.02
C LYS A 149 8.01 8.32 0.35
N THR A 150 6.95 9.10 0.22
CA THR A 150 5.58 8.62 0.35
C THR A 150 4.92 8.58 -1.02
N PHE A 151 4.41 7.42 -1.40
CA PHE A 151 3.74 7.18 -2.67
C PHE A 151 2.23 7.15 -2.44
N TYR A 152 1.50 7.97 -3.18
CA TYR A 152 0.03 7.99 -3.13
C TYR A 152 -0.52 7.26 -4.34
N VAL A 153 -1.34 6.23 -4.07
CA VAL A 153 -1.96 5.41 -5.12
C VAL A 153 -3.47 5.47 -4.96
N GLN A 154 -4.15 5.91 -6.01
CA GLN A 154 -5.59 5.86 -6.12
C GLN A 154 -6.00 4.52 -6.71
N THR A 155 -6.96 3.84 -6.06
CA THR A 155 -7.60 2.63 -6.53
C THR A 155 -9.07 2.91 -6.80
N ASN A 156 -9.52 2.69 -8.03
CA ASN A 156 -10.90 2.83 -8.46
C ASN A 156 -11.47 1.46 -8.84
N VAL A 157 -12.71 1.21 -8.47
CA VAL A 157 -13.45 0.00 -8.84
C VAL A 157 -14.70 0.40 -9.59
N PHE A 158 -14.82 -0.05 -10.84
CA PHE A 158 -15.97 0.23 -11.71
C PHE A 158 -16.79 -1.03 -11.95
N SER A 159 -18.12 -0.87 -11.97
CA SER A 159 -19.05 -1.85 -12.55
C SER A 159 -19.29 -1.53 -14.00
N LEU A 160 -19.01 -2.46 -14.89
CA LEU A 160 -19.33 -2.32 -16.32
C LEU A 160 -20.82 -2.58 -16.59
N ALA A 161 -21.46 -3.45 -15.78
CA ALA A 161 -22.89 -3.73 -15.92
C ALA A 161 -23.74 -2.49 -15.62
N ASP A 162 -23.34 -1.69 -14.62
CA ASP A 162 -24.07 -0.49 -14.20
C ASP A 162 -23.48 0.79 -14.76
N ASN A 163 -22.34 0.70 -15.46
CA ASN A 163 -21.52 1.84 -15.94
C ASN A 163 -21.25 2.87 -14.84
N LYS A 164 -20.82 2.40 -13.66
CA LYS A 164 -20.65 3.22 -12.46
C LYS A 164 -19.32 2.99 -11.77
N LEU A 165 -18.77 4.07 -11.19
CA LEU A 165 -17.73 3.98 -10.17
C LEU A 165 -18.39 3.50 -8.86
N LEU A 166 -17.92 2.39 -8.31
CA LEU A 166 -18.43 1.82 -7.08
C LEU A 166 -17.61 2.21 -5.86
N TYR A 167 -16.29 2.33 -6.06
CA TYR A 167 -15.33 2.63 -5.00
C TYR A 167 -14.17 3.45 -5.57
N ALA A 168 -13.73 4.43 -4.81
CA ALA A 168 -12.48 5.14 -4.99
C ALA A 168 -11.77 5.25 -3.65
N GLY A 169 -10.49 4.87 -3.59
CA GLY A 169 -9.70 4.95 -2.37
C GLY A 169 -8.28 5.39 -2.67
N THR A 170 -7.74 6.29 -1.85
CA THR A 170 -6.35 6.71 -1.91
C THR A 170 -5.59 6.08 -0.77
N THR A 171 -4.51 5.40 -1.10
CA THR A 171 -3.55 4.84 -0.14
C THR A 171 -2.25 5.62 -0.18
N SER A 172 -1.60 5.74 0.98
CA SER A 172 -0.20 6.17 1.08
C SER A 172 0.69 5.01 1.49
N SER A 173 1.88 4.92 0.89
CA SER A 173 2.91 3.93 1.22
C SER A 173 4.23 4.63 1.45
N VAL A 174 4.82 4.44 2.63
CA VAL A 174 6.10 5.07 3.01
C VAL A 174 7.26 4.14 2.65
N ASP A 175 8.23 4.67 1.90
CA ASP A 175 9.45 3.97 1.46
C ASP A 175 9.20 2.54 0.94
N PRO A 176 8.31 2.37 -0.05
CA PRO A 176 8.00 1.05 -0.59
C PRO A 176 9.23 0.38 -1.20
N SER A 177 9.51 -0.85 -0.80
CA SER A 177 10.72 -1.55 -1.20
C SER A 177 10.62 -2.23 -2.57
N LYS A 178 9.44 -2.77 -2.91
CA LYS A 178 9.17 -3.51 -4.16
C LYS A 178 7.73 -3.31 -4.59
N VAL A 179 7.49 -3.28 -5.91
CA VAL A 179 6.16 -3.07 -6.50
C VAL A 179 5.18 -4.16 -6.07
N ASP A 180 5.57 -5.43 -6.14
CA ASP A 180 4.73 -6.57 -5.78
C ASP A 180 4.25 -6.50 -4.32
N LYS A 181 5.16 -6.23 -3.38
CA LYS A 181 4.82 -6.08 -1.96
C LYS A 181 3.94 -4.86 -1.70
N THR A 182 4.21 -3.76 -2.40
CA THR A 182 3.40 -2.54 -2.26
C THR A 182 1.97 -2.77 -2.76
N VAL A 183 1.80 -3.45 -3.89
CA VAL A 183 0.48 -3.85 -4.39
C VAL A 183 -0.25 -4.75 -3.38
N ASP A 184 0.44 -5.71 -2.76
CA ASP A 184 -0.16 -6.56 -1.72
C ASP A 184 -0.68 -5.74 -0.54
N GLN A 185 0.10 -4.77 -0.08
CA GLN A 185 -0.28 -3.90 1.02
C GLN A 185 -1.45 -2.97 0.65
N ILE A 186 -1.46 -2.43 -0.57
CA ILE A 186 -2.58 -1.62 -1.09
C ILE A 186 -3.85 -2.47 -1.13
N VAL A 187 -3.79 -3.67 -1.71
CA VAL A 187 -4.96 -4.58 -1.77
C VAL A 187 -5.45 -4.93 -0.37
N ALA A 188 -4.55 -5.20 0.58
CA ALA A 188 -4.92 -5.49 1.96
C ALA A 188 -5.62 -4.28 2.62
N ALA A 189 -5.10 -3.06 2.42
CA ALA A 189 -5.69 -1.83 2.95
C ALA A 189 -7.08 -1.55 2.35
N VAL A 190 -7.22 -1.67 1.03
CA VAL A 190 -8.51 -1.49 0.32
C VAL A 190 -9.53 -2.54 0.77
N ARG A 191 -9.11 -3.81 0.90
CA ARG A 191 -10.00 -4.88 1.41
C ARG A 191 -10.44 -4.62 2.85
N ALA A 192 -9.53 -4.17 3.71
CA ALA A 192 -9.88 -3.83 5.10
C ALA A 192 -10.89 -2.69 5.16
N ASP A 193 -10.74 -1.66 4.33
CA ASP A 193 -11.68 -0.55 4.21
C ASP A 193 -13.06 -1.01 3.72
N LEU A 194 -13.11 -1.79 2.63
CA LEU A 194 -14.36 -2.35 2.09
C LEU A 194 -15.05 -3.29 3.09
N LYS A 195 -14.26 -4.06 3.86
CA LYS A 195 -14.80 -4.92 4.93
C LYS A 195 -15.37 -4.09 6.08
N SER A 196 -14.69 -3.03 6.51
CA SER A 196 -15.18 -2.14 7.58
C SER A 196 -16.51 -1.47 7.22
N LYS A 197 -16.73 -1.23 5.92
CA LYS A 197 -17.97 -0.67 5.35
C LYS A 197 -19.03 -1.74 5.04
N GLY A 198 -18.73 -3.03 5.27
CA GLY A 198 -19.67 -4.14 5.07
C GLY A 198 -19.90 -4.56 3.61
N PHE A 199 -19.04 -4.14 2.67
CA PHE A 199 -19.16 -4.49 1.24
C PHE A 199 -18.54 -5.84 0.89
N ILE A 200 -17.60 -6.32 1.69
CA ILE A 200 -17.01 -7.67 1.56
C ILE A 200 -16.98 -8.38 2.91
N LYS A 201 -16.92 -9.72 2.90
CA LYS A 201 -16.87 -10.57 4.10
C LYS A 201 -15.44 -10.77 4.62
#